data_7a8042115d7e3f40cff7a2a1fb6b0651
#
_entry.id   7a8042115d7e3f40cff7a2a1fb6b0651
#
_cell.length_a   1.000
_cell.length_b   1.000
_cell.length_c   1.000
_cell.angle_alpha   90.00
_cell.angle_beta   90.00
_cell.angle_gamma   90.00
#
_symmetry.space_group_name_H-M   'P 1'
#
loop_
_entity.id
_entity.type
_entity.pdbx_description
1 polymer ?
#
loop_
_entity_poly.entity_id
_entity_poly.type
_entity_poly.pdbx_seq_one_letter_code
_entity_poly.pdbx_strand_id
1 'polypeptide(L)'
;MTHRAFTLVETIVVISITTLIIVTLGMLLSYFYKTNAYTLQQTIAVAQARQGVEDATRYLREASYASDGSYPIAQVATSSITFYANTNSGPAIERVTYTLEGGTLFRTITEPVGNPPTYSGGPLATTTIAVSVVNDSLTPVFRYFDDTGAELTAPVNVSKIASVETTVVIDVDVNRAPTSFTLSGGATLRNLKNQL
;
A
#
# COMPACT_ATOMS: atom_id res chain seq x y z
N MET A 1 40.82 -30.42 54.92
CA MET A 1 40.20 -29.98 53.65
C MET A 1 41.19 -29.07 52.97
N THR A 2 41.81 -29.50 51.87
CA THR A 2 42.80 -28.72 51.11
C THR A 2 42.04 -27.80 50.12
N HIS A 3 41.96 -26.50 50.42
CA HIS A 3 41.49 -25.51 49.49
C HIS A 3 42.53 -25.32 48.40
N ARG A 4 42.23 -25.78 47.17
CA ARG A 4 43.04 -25.47 46.02
C ARG A 4 42.73 -24.06 45.59
N ALA A 5 43.69 -23.14 45.65
CA ALA A 5 43.59 -21.82 45.10
C ALA A 5 43.76 -21.85 43.58
N PHE A 6 42.98 -21.01 42.83
CA PHE A 6 43.10 -20.87 41.39
C PHE A 6 44.47 -20.30 41.02
N THR A 7 45.04 -20.82 39.95
CA THR A 7 46.26 -20.27 39.38
C THR A 7 45.94 -18.98 38.59
N LEU A 8 46.91 -18.08 38.48
CA LEU A 8 46.74 -16.82 37.71
C LEU A 8 46.41 -17.10 36.24
N VAL A 9 47.00 -18.17 35.65
CA VAL A 9 46.73 -18.58 34.27
C VAL A 9 45.29 -19.05 34.12
N GLU A 10 44.76 -19.84 35.04
CA GLU A 10 43.38 -20.32 35.03
C GLU A 10 42.37 -19.16 35.11
N THR A 11 42.63 -18.15 35.93
CA THR A 11 41.81 -16.96 36.02
C THR A 11 41.80 -16.15 34.70
N ILE A 12 42.94 -15.95 34.05
CA ILE A 12 43.04 -15.29 32.75
C ILE A 12 42.26 -16.02 31.68
N VAL A 13 42.38 -17.34 31.62
CA VAL A 13 41.65 -18.19 30.64
C VAL A 13 40.15 -18.10 30.86
N VAL A 14 39.67 -18.18 32.11
CA VAL A 14 38.26 -18.05 32.44
C VAL A 14 37.72 -16.68 32.06
N ILE A 15 38.41 -15.59 32.37
CA ILE A 15 37.99 -14.23 32.00
C ILE A 15 37.92 -14.09 30.47
N SER A 16 38.94 -14.62 29.74
CA SER A 16 38.97 -14.55 28.28
C SER A 16 37.78 -15.25 27.64
N ILE A 17 37.48 -16.46 28.09
CA ILE A 17 36.34 -17.24 27.59
C ILE A 17 35.03 -16.58 27.95
N THR A 18 34.88 -16.12 29.18
CA THR A 18 33.65 -15.43 29.65
C THR A 18 33.40 -14.16 28.84
N THR A 19 34.43 -13.37 28.59
CA THR A 19 34.33 -12.16 27.77
C THR A 19 33.87 -12.48 26.34
N LEU A 20 34.44 -13.53 25.72
CA LEU A 20 34.04 -13.97 24.39
C LEU A 20 32.56 -14.36 24.35
N ILE A 21 32.09 -15.12 25.34
CA ILE A 21 30.69 -15.54 25.46
C ILE A 21 29.76 -14.31 25.59
N ILE A 22 30.10 -13.35 26.47
CA ILE A 22 29.29 -12.16 26.67
C ILE A 22 29.18 -11.33 25.39
N VAL A 23 30.29 -11.12 24.67
CA VAL A 23 30.30 -10.38 23.40
C VAL A 23 29.43 -11.09 22.36
N THR A 24 29.57 -12.42 22.24
CA THR A 24 28.80 -13.22 21.30
C THR A 24 27.29 -13.17 21.60
N LEU A 25 26.90 -13.28 22.87
CA LEU A 25 25.52 -13.15 23.31
C LEU A 25 24.97 -11.76 23.03
N GLY A 26 25.74 -10.70 23.26
CA GLY A 26 25.36 -9.32 22.93
C GLY A 26 25.07 -9.11 21.44
N MET A 27 25.93 -9.66 20.58
CA MET A 27 25.71 -9.64 19.12
C MET A 27 24.46 -10.41 18.71
N LEU A 28 24.24 -11.59 19.28
CA LEU A 28 23.06 -12.42 19.00
C LEU A 28 21.77 -11.72 19.41
N LEU A 29 21.72 -11.12 20.58
CA LEU A 29 20.57 -10.34 21.05
C LEU A 29 20.30 -9.14 20.15
N SER A 30 21.32 -8.39 19.79
CA SER A 30 21.19 -7.25 18.88
C SER A 30 20.64 -7.67 17.51
N TYR A 31 21.11 -8.78 16.96
CA TYR A 31 20.60 -9.34 15.72
C TYR A 31 19.14 -9.76 15.85
N PHE A 32 18.79 -10.44 16.94
CA PHE A 32 17.42 -10.87 17.21
C PHE A 32 16.44 -9.68 17.29
N TYR A 33 16.78 -8.63 18.05
CA TYR A 33 15.95 -7.45 18.17
C TYR A 33 15.76 -6.72 16.83
N LYS A 34 16.82 -6.54 16.06
CA LYS A 34 16.75 -5.92 14.74
C LYS A 34 15.86 -6.72 13.78
N THR A 35 15.98 -8.05 13.79
CA THR A 35 15.18 -8.92 12.92
C THR A 35 13.72 -8.92 13.33
N ASN A 36 13.42 -8.97 14.62
CA ASN A 36 12.05 -8.92 15.11
C ASN A 36 11.37 -7.59 14.79
N ALA A 37 12.06 -6.46 14.99
CA ALA A 37 11.54 -5.15 14.66
C ALA A 37 11.21 -5.01 13.17
N TYR A 38 12.09 -5.50 12.28
CA TYR A 38 11.85 -5.51 10.84
C TYR A 38 10.63 -6.36 10.46
N THR A 39 10.53 -7.58 10.97
CA THR A 39 9.40 -8.48 10.69
C THR A 39 8.07 -7.85 11.14
N LEU A 40 8.06 -7.17 12.28
CA LEU A 40 6.88 -6.48 12.78
C LEU A 40 6.48 -5.31 11.86
N GLN A 41 7.42 -4.49 11.43
CA GLN A 41 7.19 -3.39 10.49
C GLN A 41 6.63 -3.89 9.16
N GLN A 42 7.21 -4.96 8.60
CA GLN A 42 6.75 -5.59 7.37
C GLN A 42 5.30 -6.10 7.53
N THR A 43 5.00 -6.78 8.63
CA THR A 43 3.64 -7.29 8.89
C THR A 43 2.61 -6.16 8.98
N ILE A 44 2.93 -5.06 9.65
CA ILE A 44 2.04 -3.89 9.76
C ILE A 44 1.83 -3.25 8.39
N ALA A 45 2.91 -3.04 7.61
CA ALA A 45 2.81 -2.44 6.29
C ALA A 45 1.96 -3.27 5.32
N VAL A 46 2.12 -4.60 5.32
CA VAL A 46 1.31 -5.52 4.53
C VAL A 46 -0.15 -5.51 4.96
N ALA A 47 -0.44 -5.47 6.26
CA ALA A 47 -1.80 -5.41 6.77
C ALA A 47 -2.52 -4.11 6.36
N GLN A 48 -1.82 -2.97 6.44
CA GLN A 48 -2.34 -1.68 6.00
C GLN A 48 -2.59 -1.67 4.49
N ALA A 49 -1.66 -2.16 3.70
CA ALA A 49 -1.81 -2.23 2.25
C ALA A 49 -2.97 -3.14 1.83
N ARG A 50 -3.17 -4.28 2.52
CA ARG A 50 -4.30 -5.16 2.28
C ARG A 50 -5.63 -4.44 2.51
N GLN A 51 -5.77 -3.78 3.63
CA GLN A 51 -6.97 -2.99 3.92
C GLN A 51 -7.19 -1.90 2.86
N GLY A 52 -6.12 -1.24 2.42
CA GLY A 52 -6.18 -0.21 1.39
C GLY A 52 -6.60 -0.73 0.03
N VAL A 53 -6.08 -1.90 -0.41
CA VAL A 53 -6.48 -2.54 -1.67
C VAL A 53 -7.94 -2.99 -1.61
N GLU A 54 -8.40 -3.53 -0.47
CA GLU A 54 -9.80 -3.90 -0.26
C GLU A 54 -10.72 -2.67 -0.34
N ASP A 55 -10.35 -1.56 0.30
CA ASP A 55 -11.09 -0.30 0.24
C ASP A 55 -11.13 0.27 -1.19
N ALA A 56 -10.00 0.32 -1.89
CA ALA A 56 -9.94 0.79 -3.27
C ALA A 56 -10.84 -0.05 -4.18
N THR A 57 -10.78 -1.38 -4.03
CA THR A 57 -11.62 -2.31 -4.80
C THR A 57 -13.10 -2.09 -4.53
N ARG A 58 -13.50 -1.81 -3.28
CA ARG A 58 -14.89 -1.53 -2.90
C ARG A 58 -15.37 -0.24 -3.56
N TYR A 59 -14.66 0.88 -3.40
CA TYR A 59 -15.06 2.16 -3.98
C TYR A 59 -15.07 2.14 -5.51
N LEU A 60 -14.13 1.44 -6.14
CA LEU A 60 -14.13 1.27 -7.59
C LEU A 60 -15.36 0.49 -8.10
N ARG A 61 -15.84 -0.51 -7.37
CA ARG A 61 -17.08 -1.22 -7.71
C ARG A 61 -18.34 -0.36 -7.59
N GLU A 62 -18.30 0.63 -6.72
CA GLU A 62 -19.38 1.60 -6.48
C GLU A 62 -19.26 2.86 -7.33
N ALA A 63 -18.26 2.91 -8.24
CA ALA A 63 -18.07 4.05 -9.13
C ALA A 63 -19.36 4.39 -9.90
N SER A 64 -19.72 5.67 -9.90
CA SER A 64 -20.97 6.18 -10.46
C SER A 64 -20.74 7.54 -11.14
N TYR A 65 -21.74 8.04 -11.87
CA TYR A 65 -21.68 9.40 -12.40
C TYR A 65 -21.56 10.41 -11.27
N ALA A 66 -20.72 11.41 -11.48
CA ALA A 66 -20.50 12.50 -10.56
C ALA A 66 -21.75 13.36 -10.32
N SER A 67 -21.79 14.13 -9.25
CA SER A 67 -22.88 15.06 -8.96
C SER A 67 -23.04 16.15 -10.01
N ASP A 68 -22.00 16.46 -10.78
CA ASP A 68 -22.02 17.39 -11.92
C ASP A 68 -22.33 16.70 -13.27
N GLY A 69 -22.61 15.40 -13.27
CA GLY A 69 -22.89 14.59 -14.46
C GLY A 69 -21.63 14.08 -15.18
N SER A 70 -20.44 14.31 -14.64
CA SER A 70 -19.20 13.81 -15.23
C SER A 70 -19.13 12.26 -15.20
N TYR A 71 -18.40 11.69 -16.17
CA TYR A 71 -18.24 10.24 -16.32
C TYR A 71 -17.58 9.61 -15.08
N PRO A 72 -17.97 8.40 -14.67
CA PRO A 72 -17.52 7.74 -13.44
C PRO A 72 -16.02 7.69 -13.23
N ILE A 73 -15.22 7.54 -14.29
CA ILE A 73 -13.77 7.63 -14.23
C ILE A 73 -13.33 8.94 -14.89
N ALA A 74 -12.69 9.81 -14.11
CA ALA A 74 -12.23 11.12 -14.58
C ALA A 74 -10.83 11.06 -15.19
N GLN A 75 -9.92 10.35 -14.54
CA GLN A 75 -8.51 10.30 -14.97
C GLN A 75 -7.87 8.96 -14.58
N VAL A 76 -6.97 8.47 -15.43
CA VAL A 76 -6.25 7.22 -15.22
C VAL A 76 -4.77 7.35 -15.57
N ALA A 77 -3.94 6.73 -14.75
CA ALA A 77 -2.51 6.54 -14.98
C ALA A 77 -2.06 5.23 -14.31
N THR A 78 -0.83 4.82 -14.53
CA THR A 78 -0.26 3.61 -13.90
C THR A 78 -0.05 3.75 -12.40
N SER A 79 0.17 4.98 -11.90
CA SER A 79 0.40 5.31 -10.49
C SER A 79 -0.75 6.07 -9.83
N SER A 80 -1.80 6.43 -10.58
CA SER A 80 -2.95 7.17 -10.04
C SER A 80 -4.23 6.86 -10.79
N ILE A 81 -5.35 7.00 -10.07
CA ILE A 81 -6.70 6.93 -10.64
C ILE A 81 -7.61 7.92 -9.94
N THR A 82 -8.44 8.61 -10.72
CA THR A 82 -9.49 9.51 -10.20
C THR A 82 -10.84 9.06 -10.73
N PHE A 83 -11.78 8.83 -9.82
CA PHE A 83 -13.14 8.40 -10.13
C PHE A 83 -14.14 9.00 -9.14
N TYR A 84 -15.43 8.79 -9.37
CA TYR A 84 -16.50 9.28 -8.52
C TYR A 84 -17.22 8.11 -7.87
N ALA A 85 -17.42 8.20 -6.55
CA ALA A 85 -18.14 7.19 -5.77
C ALA A 85 -18.77 7.83 -4.54
N ASN A 86 -19.83 7.20 -4.01
CA ASN A 86 -20.40 7.62 -2.73
C ASN A 86 -19.57 6.97 -1.59
N THR A 87 -18.84 7.80 -0.85
CA THR A 87 -17.93 7.31 0.21
C THR A 87 -18.53 7.40 1.61
N ASN A 88 -19.63 8.16 1.79
CA ASN A 88 -20.19 8.50 3.11
C ASN A 88 -21.69 8.19 3.24
N SER A 89 -22.32 7.55 2.24
CA SER A 89 -23.77 7.30 2.16
C SER A 89 -24.62 8.58 2.17
N GLY A 90 -24.02 9.73 1.92
CA GLY A 90 -24.71 10.99 1.70
C GLY A 90 -25.38 11.08 0.31
N PRO A 91 -26.09 12.18 0.01
CA PRO A 91 -26.71 12.37 -1.30
C PRO A 91 -25.71 12.80 -2.38
N ALA A 92 -24.54 13.28 -1.99
CA ALA A 92 -23.49 13.73 -2.90
C ALA A 92 -22.60 12.57 -3.33
N ILE A 93 -22.05 12.64 -4.55
CA ILE A 93 -21.04 11.73 -5.05
C ILE A 93 -19.68 12.42 -4.95
N GLU A 94 -18.77 11.85 -4.20
CA GLU A 94 -17.43 12.40 -3.99
C GLU A 94 -16.49 12.03 -5.13
N ARG A 95 -15.50 12.89 -5.37
CA ARG A 95 -14.35 12.58 -6.21
C ARG A 95 -13.28 11.91 -5.35
N VAL A 96 -12.92 10.68 -5.71
CA VAL A 96 -11.91 9.88 -5.05
C VAL A 96 -10.68 9.79 -5.95
N THR A 97 -9.52 10.15 -5.41
CA THR A 97 -8.23 10.04 -6.11
C THR A 97 -7.28 9.17 -5.31
N TYR A 98 -6.75 8.14 -5.93
CA TYR A 98 -5.60 7.39 -5.42
C TYR A 98 -4.35 7.82 -6.16
N THR A 99 -3.27 8.10 -5.42
CA THR A 99 -1.98 8.53 -6.00
C THR A 99 -0.83 7.90 -5.25
N LEU A 100 0.11 7.30 -5.98
CA LEU A 100 1.38 6.83 -5.45
C LEU A 100 2.41 7.94 -5.56
N GLU A 101 2.91 8.43 -4.43
CA GLU A 101 3.95 9.46 -4.33
C GLU A 101 4.99 9.07 -3.27
N GLY A 102 6.27 9.10 -3.64
CA GLY A 102 7.38 8.85 -2.71
C GLY A 102 7.29 7.52 -1.95
N GLY A 103 6.81 6.45 -2.59
CA GLY A 103 6.63 5.15 -1.95
C GLY A 103 5.45 5.07 -0.98
N THR A 104 4.54 6.04 -1.05
CA THR A 104 3.30 6.06 -0.24
C THR A 104 2.10 6.18 -1.16
N LEU A 105 1.13 5.28 -0.98
CA LEU A 105 -0.15 5.35 -1.66
C LEU A 105 -1.13 6.14 -0.83
N PHE A 106 -1.62 7.25 -1.38
CA PHE A 106 -2.61 8.14 -0.77
C PHE A 106 -3.99 7.95 -1.39
N ARG A 107 -5.02 8.17 -0.59
CA ARG A 107 -6.39 8.37 -1.05
C ARG A 107 -6.83 9.78 -0.66
N THR A 108 -7.27 10.55 -1.63
CA THR A 108 -7.85 11.89 -1.44
C THR A 108 -9.32 11.87 -1.80
N ILE A 109 -10.18 12.40 -0.94
CA ILE A 109 -11.61 12.55 -1.16
C ILE A 109 -11.92 14.03 -1.28
N THR A 110 -12.68 14.43 -2.31
CA THR A 110 -13.14 15.80 -2.53
C THR A 110 -14.66 15.80 -2.69
N GLU A 111 -15.37 16.56 -1.86
CA GLU A 111 -16.81 16.74 -1.99
C GLU A 111 -17.16 17.76 -3.08
N PRO A 112 -18.31 17.59 -3.76
CA PRO A 112 -18.81 18.62 -4.66
C PRO A 112 -19.28 19.85 -3.86
N VAL A 113 -19.05 21.02 -4.42
CA VAL A 113 -19.45 22.32 -3.82
C VAL A 113 -20.21 23.15 -4.82
N GLY A 114 -21.13 23.98 -4.31
CA GLY A 114 -21.90 24.94 -5.12
C GLY A 114 -23.18 24.37 -5.76
N ASN A 115 -23.87 25.23 -6.51
CA ASN A 115 -25.05 24.90 -7.32
C ASN A 115 -24.97 25.69 -8.63
N PRO A 116 -24.67 25.08 -9.78
CA PRO A 116 -24.44 23.63 -9.97
C PRO A 116 -23.22 23.11 -9.23
N PRO A 117 -23.22 21.81 -8.86
CA PRO A 117 -22.12 21.19 -8.12
C PRO A 117 -20.84 21.16 -8.96
N THR A 118 -19.70 21.44 -8.31
CA THR A 118 -18.36 21.36 -8.92
C THR A 118 -17.37 20.77 -7.93
N TYR A 119 -16.26 20.20 -8.43
CA TYR A 119 -15.18 19.65 -7.58
C TYR A 119 -13.98 20.60 -7.47
N SER A 120 -14.25 21.92 -7.45
CA SER A 120 -13.24 22.98 -7.32
C SER A 120 -12.79 23.22 -5.89
N GLY A 121 -13.47 22.63 -4.90
CA GLY A 121 -13.07 22.66 -3.48
C GLY A 121 -11.79 21.92 -3.22
N GLY A 122 -11.12 22.25 -2.11
CA GLY A 122 -9.97 21.50 -1.63
C GLY A 122 -10.36 20.09 -1.18
N PRO A 123 -9.36 19.21 -0.93
CA PRO A 123 -9.63 17.88 -0.43
C PRO A 123 -10.29 17.93 0.96
N LEU A 124 -11.39 17.18 1.14
CA LEU A 124 -12.03 16.99 2.44
C LEU A 124 -11.11 16.17 3.37
N ALA A 125 -10.50 15.11 2.82
CA ALA A 125 -9.62 14.21 3.55
C ALA A 125 -8.57 13.62 2.62
N THR A 126 -7.34 13.53 3.12
CA THR A 126 -6.26 12.72 2.52
C THR A 126 -5.83 11.68 3.54
N THR A 127 -5.85 10.42 3.15
CA THR A 127 -5.56 9.27 4.00
C THR A 127 -4.40 8.48 3.40
N THR A 128 -3.42 8.12 4.22
CA THR A 128 -2.37 7.16 3.83
C THR A 128 -2.97 5.76 3.78
N ILE A 129 -2.86 5.12 2.63
CA ILE A 129 -3.41 3.78 2.37
C ILE A 129 -2.34 2.70 2.56
N ALA A 130 -1.15 2.94 2.03
CA ALA A 130 -0.02 2.04 2.18
C ALA A 130 1.29 2.82 2.18
N VAL A 131 2.26 2.34 2.93
CA VAL A 131 3.64 2.85 2.97
C VAL A 131 4.60 1.79 2.45
N SER A 132 5.83 2.19 2.15
CA SER A 132 6.86 1.29 1.62
C SER A 132 6.42 0.60 0.33
N VAL A 133 5.69 1.31 -0.52
CA VAL A 133 5.23 0.85 -1.83
C VAL A 133 6.37 0.99 -2.82
N VAL A 134 6.76 -0.13 -3.44
CA VAL A 134 7.89 -0.20 -4.38
C VAL A 134 7.46 -0.53 -5.81
N ASN A 135 6.20 -0.27 -6.15
CA ASN A 135 5.69 -0.42 -7.51
C ASN A 135 6.52 0.40 -8.50
N ASP A 136 6.71 -0.14 -9.70
CA ASP A 136 7.45 0.45 -10.79
C ASP A 136 6.67 0.40 -12.12
N SER A 137 7.33 0.71 -13.23
CA SER A 137 6.71 0.68 -14.56
C SER A 137 6.35 -0.74 -15.04
N LEU A 138 7.01 -1.77 -14.53
CA LEU A 138 6.75 -3.18 -14.86
C LEU A 138 5.61 -3.75 -14.02
N THR A 139 5.45 -3.23 -12.81
CA THR A 139 4.39 -3.60 -11.87
C THR A 139 3.62 -2.35 -11.46
N PRO A 140 2.78 -1.79 -12.34
CA PRO A 140 2.02 -0.58 -12.06
C PRO A 140 0.99 -0.82 -10.94
N VAL A 141 0.62 0.26 -10.24
CA VAL A 141 -0.42 0.18 -9.20
C VAL A 141 -1.78 -0.11 -9.81
N PHE A 142 -2.08 0.52 -10.95
CA PHE A 142 -3.37 0.36 -11.63
C PHE A 142 -3.19 -0.16 -13.04
N ARG A 143 -3.97 -1.21 -13.36
CA ARG A 143 -4.16 -1.75 -14.71
C ARG A 143 -5.63 -1.69 -15.07
N TYR A 144 -5.92 -1.46 -16.33
CA TYR A 144 -7.25 -1.22 -16.85
C TYR A 144 -7.58 -2.25 -17.92
N PHE A 145 -8.79 -2.80 -17.87
CA PHE A 145 -9.23 -3.85 -18.80
C PHE A 145 -10.58 -3.47 -19.40
N ASP A 146 -10.77 -3.84 -20.65
CA ASP A 146 -12.05 -3.70 -21.34
C ASP A 146 -13.06 -4.81 -20.96
N ASP A 147 -14.22 -4.81 -21.62
CA ASP A 147 -15.29 -5.77 -21.42
C ASP A 147 -14.94 -7.19 -21.89
N THR A 148 -13.94 -7.33 -22.78
CA THR A 148 -13.40 -8.63 -23.22
C THR A 148 -12.33 -9.18 -22.28
N GLY A 149 -11.84 -8.37 -21.32
CA GLY A 149 -10.74 -8.69 -20.44
C GLY A 149 -9.36 -8.39 -21.04
N ALA A 150 -9.29 -7.66 -22.16
CA ALA A 150 -8.04 -7.23 -22.74
C ALA A 150 -7.50 -6.00 -21.99
N GLU A 151 -6.19 -5.98 -21.71
CA GLU A 151 -5.53 -4.86 -21.04
C GLU A 151 -5.47 -3.62 -21.95
N LEU A 152 -5.93 -2.49 -21.45
CA LEU A 152 -5.89 -1.21 -22.12
C LEU A 152 -4.53 -0.52 -21.87
N THR A 153 -3.80 -0.23 -22.95
CA THR A 153 -2.51 0.46 -22.90
C THR A 153 -2.68 1.97 -23.08
N ALA A 154 -1.73 2.75 -22.56
CA ALA A 154 -1.74 4.21 -22.69
C ALA A 154 -1.64 4.69 -24.16
N PRO A 155 -2.41 5.72 -24.55
CA PRO A 155 -3.38 6.47 -23.76
C PRO A 155 -4.70 5.69 -23.58
N VAL A 156 -5.10 5.47 -22.31
CA VAL A 156 -6.28 4.69 -21.97
C VAL A 156 -7.56 5.50 -22.23
N ASN A 157 -8.47 4.95 -23.04
CA ASN A 157 -9.80 5.53 -23.18
C ASN A 157 -10.68 5.12 -21.99
N VAL A 158 -11.01 6.09 -21.13
CA VAL A 158 -11.77 5.86 -19.89
C VAL A 158 -13.15 5.24 -20.14
N SER A 159 -13.78 5.50 -21.30
CA SER A 159 -15.11 4.94 -21.62
C SER A 159 -15.08 3.44 -21.95
N LYS A 160 -13.92 2.87 -22.22
CA LYS A 160 -13.74 1.44 -22.51
C LYS A 160 -13.38 0.63 -21.28
N ILE A 161 -13.17 1.25 -20.13
CA ILE A 161 -12.75 0.55 -18.92
C ILE A 161 -13.95 -0.18 -18.34
N ALA A 162 -13.91 -1.51 -18.33
CA ALA A 162 -14.89 -2.38 -17.68
C ALA A 162 -14.42 -2.87 -16.31
N SER A 163 -13.10 -3.03 -16.12
CA SER A 163 -12.55 -3.41 -14.83
C SER A 163 -11.18 -2.78 -14.58
N VAL A 164 -10.85 -2.61 -13.30
CA VAL A 164 -9.59 -2.06 -12.81
C VAL A 164 -8.96 -3.07 -11.86
N GLU A 165 -7.71 -3.40 -12.08
CA GLU A 165 -6.89 -4.15 -11.15
C GLU A 165 -5.98 -3.18 -10.38
N THR A 166 -5.99 -3.29 -9.06
CA THR A 166 -5.09 -2.55 -8.17
C THR A 166 -4.05 -3.52 -7.63
N THR A 167 -2.78 -3.26 -7.87
CA THR A 167 -1.66 -4.07 -7.37
C THR A 167 -0.72 -3.20 -6.56
N VAL A 168 -0.45 -3.60 -5.32
CA VAL A 168 0.47 -2.91 -4.41
C VAL A 168 1.58 -3.87 -4.02
N VAL A 169 2.81 -3.45 -4.26
CA VAL A 169 4.03 -4.20 -3.87
C VAL A 169 4.64 -3.49 -2.68
N ILE A 170 4.73 -4.19 -1.54
CA ILE A 170 5.27 -3.67 -0.28
C ILE A 170 6.64 -4.26 -0.02
N ASP A 171 7.61 -3.40 0.25
CA ASP A 171 8.93 -3.76 0.73
C ASP A 171 9.45 -2.68 1.69
N VAL A 172 9.60 -3.02 2.95
CA VAL A 172 10.08 -2.07 3.98
C VAL A 172 11.58 -1.85 3.89
N ASP A 173 12.33 -2.85 3.43
CA ASP A 173 13.78 -2.77 3.24
C ASP A 173 14.22 -3.73 2.12
N VAL A 174 14.39 -3.18 0.91
CA VAL A 174 14.76 -3.91 -0.31
C VAL A 174 16.07 -4.72 -0.21
N ASN A 175 16.90 -4.44 0.79
CA ASN A 175 18.17 -5.13 1.03
C ASN A 175 18.06 -6.24 2.08
N ARG A 176 16.87 -6.54 2.57
CA ARG A 176 16.66 -7.47 3.67
C ARG A 176 15.53 -8.46 3.41
N ALA A 177 15.74 -9.73 3.74
CA ALA A 177 14.69 -10.75 3.71
C ALA A 177 13.70 -10.58 4.90
N PRO A 178 12.39 -10.88 4.72
CA PRO A 178 11.77 -11.41 3.51
C PRO A 178 11.66 -10.38 2.39
N THR A 179 11.60 -10.85 1.15
CA THR A 179 11.43 -10.04 -0.05
C THR A 179 10.05 -9.37 -0.09
N SER A 180 9.82 -8.52 -1.11
CA SER A 180 8.57 -7.79 -1.31
C SER A 180 7.32 -8.68 -1.29
N PHE A 181 6.22 -8.15 -0.79
CA PHE A 181 4.89 -8.75 -0.85
C PHE A 181 4.03 -8.03 -1.89
N THR A 182 3.40 -8.81 -2.76
CA THR A 182 2.47 -8.31 -3.76
C THR A 182 1.03 -8.59 -3.32
N LEU A 183 0.21 -7.55 -3.35
CA LEU A 183 -1.21 -7.57 -3.01
C LEU A 183 -1.99 -7.07 -4.21
N SER A 184 -2.99 -7.83 -4.68
CA SER A 184 -3.81 -7.43 -5.81
C SER A 184 -5.29 -7.53 -5.49
N GLY A 185 -6.08 -6.62 -6.06
CA GLY A 185 -7.52 -6.60 -5.97
C GLY A 185 -8.15 -6.11 -7.26
N GLY A 186 -9.18 -6.81 -7.75
CA GLY A 186 -9.90 -6.45 -8.97
C GLY A 186 -11.28 -5.88 -8.69
N ALA A 187 -11.66 -4.82 -9.40
CA ALA A 187 -12.98 -4.21 -9.37
C ALA A 187 -13.59 -4.16 -10.77
N THR A 188 -14.74 -4.78 -10.94
CA THR A 188 -15.57 -4.59 -12.13
C THR A 188 -16.53 -3.43 -11.89
N LEU A 189 -16.59 -2.49 -12.82
CA LEU A 189 -17.41 -1.28 -12.74
C LEU A 189 -18.88 -1.62 -13.08
N ARG A 190 -19.71 -1.87 -12.06
CA ARG A 190 -21.09 -2.34 -12.24
C ARG A 190 -21.96 -1.36 -13.01
N ASN A 191 -21.80 -0.06 -12.75
CA ASN A 191 -22.66 0.97 -13.33
C ASN A 191 -22.34 1.33 -14.79
N LEU A 192 -21.23 0.82 -15.35
CA LEU A 192 -20.85 1.04 -16.74
C LEU A 192 -21.26 -0.13 -17.65
N LYS A 193 -21.51 -1.33 -17.09
CA LYS A 193 -21.82 -2.54 -17.85
C LYS A 193 -23.21 -2.54 -18.52
N ASN A 194 -24.11 -1.64 -18.13
CA ASN A 194 -25.49 -1.57 -18.67
C ASN A 194 -25.68 -0.50 -19.74
N GLN A 195 -24.60 0.12 -20.25
CA GLN A 195 -24.68 1.21 -21.25
C GLN A 195 -23.83 0.95 -22.52
N LEU A 196 -23.39 -0.31 -22.71
CA LEU A 196 -22.73 -0.78 -23.95
C LEU A 196 -23.67 -1.59 -24.80
#